data_e652175bf5d6667a7aacf276fbe0cd38
#
_entry.id   e652175bf5d6667a7aacf276fbe0cd38
#
_cell.length_a   1.000
_cell.length_b   1.000
_cell.length_c   1.000
_cell.angle_alpha   90.00
_cell.angle_beta   90.00
_cell.angle_gamma   90.00
#
_symmetry.space_group_name_H-M   'P 1'
#
loop_
_entity.id
_entity.type
_entity.pdbx_description
1 polymer ?
#
loop_
_entity_poly.entity_id
_entity_poly.type
_entity_poly.pdbx_seq_one_letter_code
_entity_poly.pdbx_strand_id
1 'polypeptide(L)'
;GWTFSAGDKIKILMGGKGYIKLNLCQYSTSGNLTLTDPKGTEIASVDAKASKDGLSTILQNTSTESGEYTLTFAAGAYLHSLSIVNMTEPAYAQDGNWYTVKAGDANSFLTTLEIVNAANAATDAARSYIFLPNGTYDLGDKCLTQISGNNISIIGESMDNTIIVNKPAIENEGIGTTATLLNLSNNLYLQDITLKDALDYYNSGSAGRAVCLQDRGTQTICKNVKMLSYQDTYYSNEPNGKGQFYFE
;
A
#
# COMPACT_ATOMS: atom_id res chain seq x y z
N GLY A 1 -5.44 21.16 9.88
CA GLY A 1 -4.06 20.76 9.61
C GLY A 1 -3.05 21.74 10.16
N TRP A 2 -1.83 21.33 10.26
CA TRP A 2 -0.72 22.19 10.69
C TRP A 2 0.02 22.71 9.44
N THR A 3 0.46 23.96 9.47
CA THR A 3 1.23 24.59 8.39
C THR A 3 2.71 24.57 8.73
N PHE A 4 3.53 24.16 7.79
CA PHE A 4 4.99 24.14 7.87
C PHE A 4 5.60 24.97 6.74
N SER A 5 6.69 25.62 7.03
CA SER A 5 7.54 26.33 6.07
C SER A 5 8.77 25.47 5.72
N ALA A 6 9.47 25.83 4.64
CA ALA A 6 10.74 25.18 4.33
C ALA A 6 11.73 25.35 5.51
N GLY A 7 12.34 24.29 5.92
CA GLY A 7 13.26 24.22 7.05
C GLY A 7 12.62 23.93 8.41
N ASP A 8 11.28 23.93 8.50
CA ASP A 8 10.59 23.56 9.74
C ASP A 8 10.82 22.09 10.09
N LYS A 9 10.73 21.80 11.39
CA LYS A 9 11.05 20.48 11.95
C LYS A 9 9.99 20.02 12.92
N ILE A 10 9.71 18.72 12.91
CA ILE A 10 8.95 18.02 13.96
C ILE A 10 9.91 17.09 14.68
N LYS A 11 9.86 17.10 16.02
CA LYS A 11 10.56 16.15 16.86
C LYS A 11 9.63 14.99 17.23
N ILE A 12 10.12 13.77 17.07
CA ILE A 12 9.34 12.55 17.19
C ILE A 12 10.09 11.57 18.08
N LEU A 13 9.45 11.08 19.14
CA LEU A 13 10.01 10.01 19.96
C LEU A 13 9.73 8.65 19.33
N MET A 14 10.76 7.89 19.02
CA MET A 14 10.65 6.52 18.51
C MET A 14 11.52 5.57 19.33
N GLY A 15 11.04 4.34 19.48
CA GLY A 15 11.76 3.27 20.19
C GLY A 15 12.80 2.55 19.30
N GLY A 16 13.10 3.05 18.12
CA GLY A 16 13.97 2.44 17.13
C GLY A 16 13.22 2.17 15.83
N LYS A 17 13.44 1.01 15.21
CA LYS A 17 12.83 0.61 13.93
C LYS A 17 11.32 0.85 13.90
N GLY A 18 10.82 1.27 12.75
CA GLY A 18 9.41 1.56 12.55
C GLY A 18 9.17 2.37 11.30
N TYR A 19 8.03 3.03 11.24
CA TYR A 19 7.73 3.95 10.15
C TYR A 19 6.83 5.10 10.60
N ILE A 20 6.89 6.20 9.86
CA ILE A 20 6.05 7.37 10.04
C ILE A 20 5.14 7.49 8.83
N LYS A 21 3.83 7.42 9.06
CA LYS A 21 2.81 7.73 8.05
C LYS A 21 2.46 9.20 8.13
N LEU A 22 2.46 9.85 6.97
CA LEU A 22 2.13 11.26 6.84
C LEU A 22 1.04 11.42 5.77
N ASN A 23 0.04 12.23 6.07
CA ASN A 23 -0.89 12.74 5.08
C ASN A 23 -0.73 14.25 5.02
N LEU A 24 -0.27 14.74 3.88
CA LEU A 24 0.11 16.14 3.70
C LEU A 24 -0.25 16.66 2.32
N CYS A 25 -0.24 17.99 2.19
CA CYS A 25 -0.45 18.70 0.94
C CYS A 25 0.65 19.77 0.78
N GLN A 26 1.30 19.81 -0.38
CA GLN A 26 2.25 20.88 -0.74
C GLN A 26 1.67 21.74 -1.85
N TYR A 27 1.84 23.07 -1.75
CA TYR A 27 1.13 24.00 -2.63
C TYR A 27 1.89 24.38 -3.90
N SER A 28 3.16 24.64 -3.83
CA SER A 28 3.85 25.32 -4.94
C SER A 28 5.16 24.69 -5.38
N THR A 29 5.84 23.99 -4.49
CA THR A 29 7.14 23.38 -4.76
C THR A 29 7.20 22.00 -4.14
N SER A 30 7.76 21.05 -4.87
CA SER A 30 8.16 19.77 -4.30
C SER A 30 9.39 19.93 -3.43
N GLY A 31 9.50 19.13 -2.40
CA GLY A 31 10.67 19.08 -1.54
C GLY A 31 10.67 17.82 -0.70
N ASN A 32 11.85 17.41 -0.30
CA ASN A 32 11.99 16.18 0.47
C ASN A 32 11.50 16.36 1.90
N LEU A 33 10.90 15.28 2.42
CA LEU A 33 10.76 15.05 3.85
C LEU A 33 11.91 14.14 4.27
N THR A 34 12.70 14.59 5.22
CA THR A 34 13.89 13.87 5.66
C THR A 34 13.76 13.49 7.12
N LEU A 35 13.99 12.22 7.45
CA LEU A 35 14.04 11.72 8.82
C LEU A 35 15.49 11.55 9.26
N THR A 36 15.83 12.20 10.37
CA THR A 36 17.16 12.15 10.97
C THR A 36 17.08 11.44 12.33
N ASP A 37 17.99 10.54 12.60
CA ASP A 37 18.06 9.79 13.86
C ASP A 37 18.57 10.64 15.06
N PRO A 38 18.53 10.13 16.29
CA PRO A 38 19.01 10.87 17.46
C PRO A 38 20.50 11.25 17.42
N LYS A 39 21.30 10.60 16.56
CA LYS A 39 22.73 10.91 16.36
C LYS A 39 22.98 11.93 15.26
N GLY A 40 21.92 12.40 14.60
CA GLY A 40 22.02 13.36 13.52
C GLY A 40 22.24 12.75 12.13
N THR A 41 22.09 11.42 11.99
CA THR A 41 22.23 10.72 10.70
C THR A 41 20.90 10.73 9.95
N GLU A 42 20.91 11.12 8.68
CA GLU A 42 19.75 10.95 7.78
C GLU A 42 19.54 9.47 7.53
N ILE A 43 18.33 8.97 7.84
CA ILE A 43 17.97 7.55 7.74
C ILE A 43 16.90 7.26 6.71
N ALA A 44 16.12 8.27 6.35
CA ALA A 44 15.11 8.14 5.33
C ALA A 44 14.81 9.51 4.72
N SER A 45 14.53 9.51 3.42
CA SER A 45 14.05 10.69 2.70
C SER A 45 13.00 10.28 1.69
N VAL A 46 11.98 11.11 1.51
CA VAL A 46 10.94 10.92 0.50
C VAL A 46 10.63 12.25 -0.18
N ASP A 47 10.50 12.22 -1.52
CA ASP A 47 10.04 13.38 -2.27
C ASP A 47 8.52 13.56 -2.10
N ALA A 48 8.14 14.58 -1.36
CA ALA A 48 6.76 14.97 -1.20
C ALA A 48 6.36 15.89 -2.35
N LYS A 49 5.86 15.32 -3.43
CA LYS A 49 5.46 16.08 -4.62
C LYS A 49 4.38 17.11 -4.30
N ALA A 50 4.45 18.26 -4.96
CA ALA A 50 3.41 19.28 -4.87
C ALA A 50 2.06 18.68 -5.29
N SER A 51 1.08 18.68 -4.40
CA SER A 51 -0.27 18.19 -4.64
C SER A 51 -1.27 18.99 -3.82
N LYS A 52 -2.33 19.46 -4.46
CA LYS A 52 -3.46 20.11 -3.76
C LYS A 52 -4.43 19.08 -3.17
N ASP A 53 -4.40 17.86 -3.68
CA ASP A 53 -5.36 16.80 -3.32
C ASP A 53 -4.89 15.96 -2.13
N GLY A 54 -3.74 16.30 -1.56
CA GLY A 54 -3.11 15.56 -0.49
C GLY A 54 -2.23 14.41 -1.00
N LEU A 55 -1.21 14.10 -0.24
CA LEU A 55 -0.27 13.02 -0.47
C LEU A 55 -0.17 12.17 0.79
N SER A 56 -0.44 10.86 0.65
CA SER A 56 -0.10 9.89 1.68
C SER A 56 1.32 9.39 1.42
N THR A 57 2.19 9.49 2.41
CA THR A 57 3.58 9.04 2.28
C THR A 57 4.07 8.35 3.55
N ILE A 58 5.08 7.51 3.40
CA ILE A 58 5.69 6.76 4.50
C ILE A 58 7.19 7.00 4.50
N LEU A 59 7.73 7.28 5.70
CA LEU A 59 9.16 7.27 5.98
C LEU A 59 9.48 6.04 6.83
N GLN A 60 10.28 5.15 6.28
CA GLN A 60 10.76 3.96 6.98
C GLN A 60 11.94 4.33 7.87
N ASN A 61 11.84 4.01 9.17
CA ASN A 61 12.97 4.08 10.09
C ASN A 61 13.62 2.69 10.23
N THR A 62 14.83 2.56 9.72
CA THR A 62 15.64 1.34 9.84
C THR A 62 16.64 1.38 11.01
N SER A 63 16.80 2.54 11.66
CA SER A 63 17.70 2.70 12.82
C SER A 63 17.17 1.95 14.02
N THR A 64 18.08 1.34 14.80
CA THR A 64 17.78 0.69 16.07
C THR A 64 17.88 1.66 17.26
N GLU A 65 18.29 2.91 17.02
CA GLU A 65 18.45 3.90 18.08
C GLU A 65 17.08 4.32 18.64
N SER A 66 16.97 4.31 19.95
CA SER A 66 15.81 4.86 20.66
C SER A 66 16.06 6.31 21.00
N GLY A 67 15.10 7.18 20.82
CA GLY A 67 15.26 8.60 21.17
C GLY A 67 14.44 9.57 20.32
N GLU A 68 14.89 10.82 20.28
CA GLU A 68 14.26 11.90 19.54
C GLU A 68 14.76 11.94 18.09
N TYR A 69 13.89 11.62 17.17
CA TYR A 69 14.09 11.75 15.73
C TYR A 69 13.60 13.11 15.24
N THR A 70 14.20 13.61 14.18
CA THR A 70 13.82 14.90 13.58
C THR A 70 13.29 14.69 12.17
N LEU A 71 12.03 15.07 11.92
CA LEU A 71 11.45 15.16 10.60
C LEU A 71 11.60 16.59 10.09
N THR A 72 12.27 16.77 8.95
CA THR A 72 12.54 18.09 8.36
C THR A 72 11.77 18.26 7.04
N PHE A 73 11.14 19.39 6.85
CA PHE A 73 10.42 19.78 5.64
C PHE A 73 11.33 20.65 4.75
N ALA A 74 11.65 20.20 3.54
CA ALA A 74 12.41 21.03 2.59
C ALA A 74 11.55 22.04 1.83
N ALA A 75 10.22 21.91 1.87
CA ALA A 75 9.27 22.84 1.26
C ALA A 75 8.06 23.07 2.16
N GLY A 76 7.31 24.15 1.89
CA GLY A 76 6.08 24.46 2.62
C GLY A 76 5.01 23.38 2.45
N ALA A 77 4.38 22.98 3.54
CA ALA A 77 3.39 21.92 3.55
C ALA A 77 2.26 22.16 4.56
N TYR A 78 1.10 21.56 4.27
CA TYR A 78 0.00 21.40 5.23
C TYR A 78 -0.06 19.94 5.65
N LEU A 79 0.23 19.65 6.89
CA LEU A 79 0.16 18.31 7.46
C LEU A 79 -1.24 18.06 8.02
N HIS A 80 -1.93 17.07 7.49
CA HIS A 80 -3.27 16.67 7.93
C HIS A 80 -3.22 15.62 9.04
N SER A 81 -2.33 14.66 8.90
CA SER A 81 -2.10 13.62 9.91
C SER A 81 -0.66 13.14 9.93
N LEU A 82 -0.23 12.70 11.09
CA LEU A 82 1.02 12.00 11.33
C LEU A 82 0.74 10.85 12.29
N SER A 83 1.20 9.66 11.95
CA SER A 83 1.18 8.50 12.86
C SER A 83 2.53 7.82 12.88
N ILE A 84 2.88 7.25 14.02
CA ILE A 84 4.16 6.59 14.27
C ILE A 84 3.86 5.13 14.61
N VAL A 85 4.57 4.22 13.95
CA VAL A 85 4.55 2.80 14.26
C VAL A 85 5.96 2.36 14.62
N ASN A 86 6.16 1.98 15.87
CA ASN A 86 7.40 1.36 16.32
C ASN A 86 7.36 -0.14 16.01
N MET A 87 8.44 -0.65 15.44
CA MET A 87 8.58 -2.05 15.07
C MET A 87 9.90 -2.58 15.62
N THR A 88 9.90 -3.81 16.10
CA THR A 88 11.14 -4.49 16.52
C THR A 88 11.97 -4.93 15.33
N GLU A 89 11.34 -5.10 14.17
CA GLU A 89 12.00 -5.54 12.93
C GLU A 89 11.36 -4.83 11.72
N PRO A 90 12.08 -4.69 10.58
CA PRO A 90 11.51 -4.17 9.34
C PRO A 90 10.26 -4.95 8.92
N ALA A 91 9.32 -4.27 8.27
CA ALA A 91 8.12 -4.91 7.74
C ALA A 91 8.44 -5.94 6.65
N TYR A 92 9.55 -5.77 5.94
CA TYR A 92 9.98 -6.60 4.81
C TYR A 92 11.50 -6.75 4.79
N ALA A 93 12.00 -7.76 4.09
CA ALA A 93 13.38 -7.80 3.62
C ALA A 93 13.44 -7.22 2.20
N GLN A 94 14.49 -6.48 1.87
CA GLN A 94 14.65 -5.86 0.55
C GLN A 94 15.99 -6.26 -0.08
N ASP A 95 15.91 -6.62 -1.37
CA ASP A 95 17.07 -6.82 -2.24
C ASP A 95 16.80 -6.16 -3.59
N GLY A 96 17.46 -5.05 -3.87
CA GLY A 96 17.17 -4.22 -5.03
C GLY A 96 15.71 -3.78 -5.07
N ASN A 97 15.00 -4.16 -6.13
CA ASN A 97 13.57 -3.88 -6.32
C ASN A 97 12.64 -4.98 -5.78
N TRP A 98 13.17 -5.99 -5.09
CA TRP A 98 12.42 -7.06 -4.47
C TRP A 98 12.17 -6.79 -3.00
N TYR A 99 10.91 -6.91 -2.60
CA TYR A 99 10.43 -6.70 -1.24
C TYR A 99 9.79 -8.01 -0.76
N THR A 100 10.44 -8.73 0.12
CA THR A 100 9.91 -9.98 0.70
C THR A 100 9.19 -9.67 2.00
N VAL A 101 7.88 -9.90 2.06
CA VAL A 101 7.08 -9.70 3.26
C VAL A 101 7.24 -10.88 4.23
N LYS A 102 6.83 -10.71 5.49
CA LYS A 102 6.79 -11.80 6.46
C LYS A 102 5.63 -12.76 6.12
N ALA A 103 5.89 -14.05 6.20
CA ALA A 103 4.92 -15.10 5.86
C ALA A 103 3.61 -14.94 6.67
N GLY A 104 2.48 -14.81 6.00
CA GLY A 104 1.15 -14.68 6.59
C GLY A 104 0.91 -13.41 7.42
N ASP A 105 1.82 -12.44 7.39
CA ASP A 105 1.69 -11.19 8.13
C ASP A 105 1.04 -10.10 7.25
N ALA A 106 -0.25 -9.86 7.47
CA ALA A 106 -1.02 -8.86 6.74
C ALA A 106 -0.47 -7.44 6.94
N ASN A 107 0.03 -7.10 8.14
CA ASN A 107 0.60 -5.77 8.39
C ASN A 107 1.91 -5.59 7.62
N SER A 108 2.73 -6.64 7.56
CA SER A 108 3.93 -6.65 6.70
C SER A 108 3.58 -6.39 5.24
N PHE A 109 2.57 -7.11 4.70
CA PHE A 109 2.09 -6.90 3.33
C PHE A 109 1.57 -5.48 3.11
N LEU A 110 0.66 -5.00 3.96
CA LEU A 110 0.05 -3.67 3.82
C LEU A 110 1.10 -2.55 3.88
N THR A 111 2.02 -2.64 4.84
CA THR A 111 3.10 -1.65 4.98
C THR A 111 4.02 -1.66 3.76
N THR A 112 4.39 -2.85 3.29
CA THR A 112 5.23 -2.98 2.08
C THR A 112 4.53 -2.42 0.86
N LEU A 113 3.25 -2.72 0.67
CA LEU A 113 2.45 -2.19 -0.44
C LEU A 113 2.37 -0.66 -0.42
N GLU A 114 2.17 -0.04 0.75
CA GLU A 114 2.15 1.41 0.88
C GLU A 114 3.50 2.04 0.49
N ILE A 115 4.61 1.44 0.93
CA ILE A 115 5.98 1.90 0.59
C ILE A 115 6.23 1.78 -0.91
N VAL A 116 5.88 0.65 -1.49
CA VAL A 116 6.06 0.41 -2.94
C VAL A 116 5.14 1.30 -3.77
N ASN A 117 3.90 1.54 -3.34
CA ASN A 117 3.01 2.50 -3.99
C ASN A 117 3.64 3.90 -4.06
N ALA A 118 4.23 4.36 -2.95
CA ALA A 118 4.89 5.67 -2.90
C ALA A 118 6.15 5.71 -3.78
N ALA A 119 6.99 4.67 -3.75
CA ALA A 119 8.19 4.57 -4.58
C ALA A 119 7.87 4.52 -6.08
N ASN A 120 6.76 3.89 -6.45
CA ASN A 120 6.32 3.70 -7.83
C ASN A 120 5.25 4.71 -8.29
N ALA A 121 5.15 5.89 -7.68
CA ALA A 121 4.15 6.90 -8.05
C ALA A 121 4.33 7.43 -9.48
N ALA A 122 5.57 7.52 -10.00
CA ALA A 122 5.84 7.91 -11.37
C ALA A 122 5.49 6.79 -12.37
N THR A 123 4.99 7.15 -13.55
CA THR A 123 4.58 6.18 -14.58
C THR A 123 5.75 5.41 -15.18
N ASP A 124 6.95 5.98 -15.16
CA ASP A 124 8.21 5.41 -15.63
C ASP A 124 9.08 4.82 -14.50
N ALA A 125 8.53 4.71 -13.29
CA ALA A 125 9.22 4.08 -12.18
C ALA A 125 9.70 2.66 -12.56
N ALA A 126 10.88 2.28 -12.10
CA ALA A 126 11.37 0.91 -12.27
C ALA A 126 10.40 -0.08 -11.60
N ARG A 127 10.23 -1.25 -12.21
CA ARG A 127 9.33 -2.27 -11.68
C ARG A 127 9.78 -2.74 -10.30
N SER A 128 8.85 -2.73 -9.35
CA SER A 128 9.01 -3.29 -8.01
C SER A 128 8.29 -4.62 -7.88
N TYR A 129 8.87 -5.52 -7.11
CA TYR A 129 8.36 -6.87 -6.89
C TYR A 129 8.08 -7.08 -5.41
N ILE A 130 6.84 -7.36 -5.05
CA ILE A 130 6.43 -7.73 -3.69
C ILE A 130 6.28 -9.24 -3.68
N PHE A 131 7.17 -9.93 -2.98
CA PHE A 131 7.11 -11.38 -2.82
C PHE A 131 6.40 -11.75 -1.52
N LEU A 132 5.41 -12.62 -1.64
CA LEU A 132 4.62 -13.15 -0.54
C LEU A 132 4.94 -14.62 -0.32
N PRO A 133 5.70 -14.99 0.73
CA PRO A 133 5.83 -16.39 1.14
C PRO A 133 4.46 -17.01 1.44
N ASN A 134 4.39 -18.34 1.41
CA ASN A 134 3.17 -19.07 1.76
C ASN A 134 2.61 -18.62 3.12
N GLY A 135 1.31 -18.36 3.17
CA GLY A 135 0.61 -17.88 4.36
C GLY A 135 -0.71 -17.22 4.01
N THR A 136 -1.54 -17.01 5.02
CA THR A 136 -2.80 -16.29 4.90
C THR A 136 -2.60 -14.86 5.40
N TYR A 137 -2.69 -13.91 4.49
CA TYR A 137 -2.63 -12.47 4.74
C TYR A 137 -4.05 -11.97 4.98
N ASP A 138 -4.49 -12.05 6.25
CA ASP A 138 -5.86 -11.70 6.65
C ASP A 138 -5.96 -10.20 6.89
N LEU A 139 -6.67 -9.51 5.99
CA LEU A 139 -6.89 -8.07 6.03
C LEU A 139 -8.03 -7.66 6.96
N GLY A 140 -8.69 -8.62 7.63
CA GLY A 140 -9.86 -8.37 8.46
C GLY A 140 -11.02 -7.81 7.63
N ASP A 141 -11.67 -6.77 8.13
CA ASP A 141 -12.78 -6.06 7.46
C ASP A 141 -12.30 -5.02 6.44
N LYS A 142 -10.99 -4.87 6.25
CA LYS A 142 -10.42 -3.88 5.33
C LYS A 142 -10.77 -4.21 3.89
N CYS A 143 -11.48 -3.30 3.26
CA CYS A 143 -11.83 -3.33 1.84
C CYS A 143 -10.96 -2.35 1.04
N LEU A 144 -10.97 -2.53 -0.29
CA LEU A 144 -10.37 -1.61 -1.24
C LEU A 144 -8.88 -1.34 -0.94
N THR A 145 -8.12 -2.39 -0.58
CA THR A 145 -6.67 -2.24 -0.42
C THR A 145 -6.04 -1.81 -1.74
N GLN A 146 -5.53 -0.58 -1.78
CA GLN A 146 -5.15 0.09 -3.02
C GLN A 146 -3.76 -0.32 -3.51
N ILE A 147 -3.68 -0.61 -4.81
CA ILE A 147 -2.44 -0.68 -5.59
C ILE A 147 -2.46 0.55 -6.49
N SER A 148 -1.73 1.60 -6.11
CA SER A 148 -1.73 2.91 -6.78
C SER A 148 -0.41 3.28 -7.45
N GLY A 149 0.68 2.59 -7.09
CA GLY A 149 1.98 2.75 -7.74
C GLY A 149 2.01 2.01 -9.09
N ASN A 150 2.76 2.55 -10.04
CA ASN A 150 2.90 1.96 -11.37
C ASN A 150 3.99 0.87 -11.40
N ASN A 151 3.92 -0.04 -12.37
CA ASN A 151 4.92 -1.09 -12.58
C ASN A 151 5.16 -1.95 -11.31
N ILE A 152 4.10 -2.44 -10.71
CA ILE A 152 4.15 -3.30 -9.51
C ILE A 152 3.85 -4.74 -9.90
N SER A 153 4.64 -5.68 -9.35
CA SER A 153 4.37 -7.11 -9.38
C SER A 153 4.13 -7.61 -7.96
N ILE A 154 3.03 -8.35 -7.75
CA ILE A 154 2.77 -9.07 -6.50
C ILE A 154 2.83 -10.56 -6.84
N ILE A 155 3.79 -11.26 -6.24
CA ILE A 155 4.12 -12.64 -6.59
C ILE A 155 4.07 -13.49 -5.32
N GLY A 156 3.22 -14.50 -5.32
CA GLY A 156 3.16 -15.49 -4.26
C GLY A 156 4.17 -16.62 -4.44
N GLU A 157 4.48 -17.32 -3.38
CA GLU A 157 5.30 -18.52 -3.43
C GLU A 157 4.53 -19.68 -4.09
N SER A 158 3.21 -19.78 -3.83
CA SER A 158 2.33 -20.74 -4.53
C SER A 158 0.88 -20.29 -4.48
N MET A 159 0.14 -20.51 -5.57
CA MET A 159 -1.26 -20.09 -5.70
C MET A 159 -2.15 -20.62 -4.57
N ASP A 160 -2.01 -21.86 -4.18
CA ASP A 160 -2.90 -22.50 -3.21
C ASP A 160 -2.59 -22.13 -1.76
N ASN A 161 -1.37 -21.71 -1.46
CA ASN A 161 -0.93 -21.46 -0.10
C ASN A 161 -0.59 -20.00 0.20
N THR A 162 -0.56 -19.13 -0.82
CA THR A 162 -0.39 -17.68 -0.65
C THR A 162 -1.74 -17.02 -0.83
N ILE A 163 -2.41 -16.68 0.28
CA ILE A 163 -3.80 -16.24 0.28
C ILE A 163 -3.90 -14.82 0.84
N ILE A 164 -4.42 -13.90 0.06
CA ILE A 164 -4.82 -12.57 0.55
C ILE A 164 -6.34 -12.59 0.71
N VAL A 165 -6.81 -12.35 1.93
CA VAL A 165 -8.23 -12.43 2.24
C VAL A 165 -8.71 -11.22 3.03
N ASN A 166 -9.90 -10.71 2.70
CA ASN A 166 -10.68 -9.81 3.55
C ASN A 166 -12.03 -10.42 3.90
N LYS A 167 -12.68 -9.87 4.90
CA LYS A 167 -14.03 -10.23 5.32
C LYS A 167 -14.84 -8.96 5.53
N PRO A 168 -15.41 -8.40 4.45
CA PRO A 168 -16.24 -7.20 4.53
C PRO A 168 -17.41 -7.39 5.49
N ALA A 169 -17.81 -6.31 6.18
CA ALA A 169 -19.04 -6.30 6.92
C ALA A 169 -20.25 -6.38 5.95
N ILE A 170 -21.31 -7.09 6.35
CA ILE A 170 -22.47 -7.37 5.51
C ILE A 170 -23.13 -6.07 5.00
N GLU A 171 -23.20 -5.05 5.82
CA GLU A 171 -23.72 -3.73 5.49
C GLU A 171 -22.93 -3.00 4.40
N ASN A 172 -21.70 -3.43 4.13
CA ASN A 172 -20.84 -2.87 3.08
C ASN A 172 -20.94 -3.64 1.75
N GLU A 173 -21.85 -4.63 1.66
CA GLU A 173 -22.07 -5.39 0.43
C GLU A 173 -22.23 -4.46 -0.78
N GLY A 174 -21.48 -4.71 -1.83
CA GLY A 174 -21.54 -3.92 -3.06
C GLY A 174 -20.35 -4.13 -4.00
N ILE A 175 -20.62 -3.96 -5.29
CA ILE A 175 -19.61 -4.14 -6.34
C ILE A 175 -18.43 -3.14 -6.24
N GLY A 176 -18.65 -1.99 -5.64
CA GLY A 176 -17.63 -0.93 -5.53
C GLY A 176 -17.06 -0.75 -4.13
N THR A 177 -17.44 -1.59 -3.15
CA THR A 177 -17.17 -1.36 -1.73
C THR A 177 -16.45 -2.51 -1.04
N THR A 178 -16.52 -3.73 -1.56
CA THR A 178 -16.04 -4.94 -0.87
C THR A 178 -14.66 -5.41 -1.30
N ALA A 179 -14.13 -4.93 -2.42
CA ALA A 179 -12.95 -5.53 -3.05
C ALA A 179 -11.78 -5.76 -2.08
N THR A 180 -11.22 -6.97 -2.13
CA THR A 180 -9.99 -7.32 -1.41
C THR A 180 -8.85 -6.40 -1.86
N LEU A 181 -8.66 -6.29 -3.19
CA LEU A 181 -7.70 -5.37 -3.79
C LEU A 181 -8.40 -4.40 -4.77
N LEU A 182 -7.98 -3.15 -4.75
CA LEU A 182 -8.36 -2.12 -5.71
C LEU A 182 -7.14 -1.71 -6.52
N ASN A 183 -7.10 -2.06 -7.80
CA ASN A 183 -6.04 -1.62 -8.71
C ASN A 183 -6.38 -0.25 -9.31
N LEU A 184 -5.51 0.72 -9.07
CA LEU A 184 -5.52 2.06 -9.69
C LEU A 184 -4.25 2.30 -10.52
N SER A 185 -3.39 1.29 -10.63
CA SER A 185 -2.06 1.42 -11.22
C SER A 185 -2.05 1.24 -12.74
N ASN A 186 -0.96 1.62 -13.34
CA ASN A 186 -0.61 1.22 -14.68
C ASN A 186 0.42 0.07 -14.62
N ASN A 187 0.17 -1.02 -15.39
CA ASN A 187 1.08 -2.15 -15.52
C ASN A 187 1.24 -3.00 -14.24
N LEU A 188 0.12 -3.45 -13.68
CA LEU A 188 0.06 -4.42 -12.59
C LEU A 188 0.31 -5.85 -13.09
N TYR A 189 1.10 -6.62 -12.32
CA TYR A 189 1.30 -8.05 -12.51
C TYR A 189 1.01 -8.80 -11.22
N LEU A 190 0.11 -9.78 -11.27
CA LEU A 190 -0.21 -10.69 -10.17
C LEU A 190 0.14 -12.13 -10.59
N GLN A 191 0.81 -12.86 -9.69
CA GLN A 191 1.19 -14.25 -9.99
C GLN A 191 1.16 -15.14 -8.74
N ASP A 192 0.75 -16.40 -8.93
CA ASP A 192 0.82 -17.49 -7.94
C ASP A 192 0.18 -17.14 -6.58
N ILE A 193 -0.98 -16.47 -6.59
CA ILE A 193 -1.72 -16.05 -5.40
C ILE A 193 -3.19 -16.44 -5.45
N THR A 194 -3.79 -16.61 -4.28
CA THR A 194 -5.25 -16.64 -4.11
C THR A 194 -5.73 -15.32 -3.53
N LEU A 195 -6.67 -14.66 -4.20
CA LEU A 195 -7.44 -13.54 -3.67
C LEU A 195 -8.79 -14.06 -3.19
N LYS A 196 -9.18 -13.70 -1.98
CA LYS A 196 -10.46 -14.16 -1.42
C LYS A 196 -11.20 -13.01 -0.77
N ASP A 197 -12.45 -12.81 -1.20
CA ASP A 197 -13.42 -12.01 -0.46
C ASP A 197 -14.33 -12.97 0.32
N ALA A 198 -14.29 -12.89 1.65
CA ALA A 198 -15.01 -13.77 2.56
C ALA A 198 -16.28 -13.11 3.14
N LEU A 199 -16.94 -12.22 2.37
CA LEU A 199 -18.26 -11.69 2.74
C LEU A 199 -19.20 -12.84 3.10
N ASP A 200 -19.98 -12.69 4.17
CA ASP A 200 -20.99 -13.68 4.53
C ASP A 200 -22.21 -13.58 3.60
N TYR A 201 -22.06 -14.22 2.45
CA TYR A 201 -23.06 -14.21 1.38
C TYR A 201 -24.45 -14.66 1.88
N TYR A 202 -24.51 -15.69 2.68
CA TYR A 202 -25.78 -16.31 3.09
C TYR A 202 -26.58 -15.44 4.05
N ASN A 203 -25.92 -14.55 4.77
CA ASN A 203 -26.54 -13.63 5.72
C ASN A 203 -26.58 -12.17 5.20
N SER A 204 -26.07 -11.89 3.99
CA SER A 204 -26.01 -10.52 3.45
C SER A 204 -27.38 -9.91 3.15
N GLY A 205 -28.41 -10.74 2.99
CA GLY A 205 -29.79 -10.28 2.73
C GLY A 205 -29.98 -9.55 1.40
N SER A 206 -28.96 -9.45 0.58
CA SER A 206 -28.96 -8.76 -0.71
C SER A 206 -28.28 -9.61 -1.80
N ALA A 207 -27.76 -8.99 -2.85
CA ALA A 207 -27.11 -9.72 -3.94
C ALA A 207 -25.81 -10.42 -3.52
N GLY A 208 -25.23 -10.05 -2.37
CA GLY A 208 -24.01 -10.66 -1.85
C GLY A 208 -22.78 -10.41 -2.73
N ARG A 209 -22.69 -9.22 -3.31
CA ARG A 209 -21.58 -8.84 -4.19
C ARG A 209 -20.29 -8.72 -3.39
N ALA A 210 -19.31 -9.50 -3.79
CA ALA A 210 -18.05 -9.67 -3.07
C ALA A 210 -16.91 -9.75 -4.09
N VAL A 211 -16.15 -8.68 -4.23
CA VAL A 211 -15.13 -8.52 -5.27
C VAL A 211 -13.77 -8.92 -4.75
N CYS A 212 -13.06 -9.84 -5.43
CA CYS A 212 -11.65 -10.10 -5.12
C CYS A 212 -10.74 -9.02 -5.67
N LEU A 213 -10.90 -8.66 -6.94
CA LEU A 213 -10.12 -7.62 -7.59
C LEU A 213 -11.05 -6.63 -8.31
N GLN A 214 -11.09 -5.41 -7.81
CA GLN A 214 -11.62 -4.28 -8.56
C GLN A 214 -10.49 -3.66 -9.37
N ASP A 215 -10.60 -3.73 -10.70
CA ASP A 215 -9.55 -3.31 -11.60
C ASP A 215 -9.92 -2.05 -12.37
N ARG A 216 -9.32 -0.95 -11.98
CA ARG A 216 -9.42 0.36 -12.62
C ARG A 216 -8.11 0.77 -13.29
N GLY A 217 -7.15 -0.13 -13.32
CA GLY A 217 -5.85 0.06 -13.94
C GLY A 217 -5.93 0.00 -15.47
N THR A 218 -4.86 0.40 -16.12
CA THR A 218 -4.80 0.41 -17.60
C THR A 218 -4.23 -0.86 -18.19
N GLN A 219 -3.36 -1.56 -17.47
CA GLN A 219 -2.72 -2.81 -17.91
C GLN A 219 -2.60 -3.74 -16.71
N THR A 220 -3.23 -4.90 -16.78
CA THR A 220 -3.21 -5.89 -15.70
C THR A 220 -2.98 -7.28 -16.28
N ILE A 221 -2.03 -7.99 -15.70
CA ILE A 221 -1.76 -9.40 -16.00
C ILE A 221 -1.96 -10.20 -14.72
N CYS A 222 -2.82 -11.23 -14.79
CA CYS A 222 -3.00 -12.23 -13.75
C CYS A 222 -2.55 -13.59 -14.29
N LYS A 223 -1.45 -14.10 -13.76
CA LYS A 223 -0.92 -15.41 -14.10
C LYS A 223 -1.07 -16.37 -12.92
N ASN A 224 -1.78 -17.47 -13.13
CA ASN A 224 -2.00 -18.45 -12.06
C ASN A 224 -2.57 -17.80 -10.78
N VAL A 225 -3.64 -17.02 -10.93
CA VAL A 225 -4.32 -16.32 -9.85
C VAL A 225 -5.69 -16.92 -9.62
N LYS A 226 -5.93 -17.43 -8.39
CA LYS A 226 -7.23 -17.93 -7.98
C LYS A 226 -8.02 -16.81 -7.31
N MET A 227 -9.25 -16.59 -7.75
CA MET A 227 -10.16 -15.61 -7.16
C MET A 227 -11.37 -16.34 -6.57
N LEU A 228 -11.60 -16.17 -5.28
CA LEU A 228 -12.65 -16.87 -4.52
C LEU A 228 -13.60 -15.87 -3.88
N SER A 229 -14.81 -15.81 -4.40
CA SER A 229 -15.94 -15.08 -3.83
C SER A 229 -17.26 -15.63 -4.37
N TYR A 230 -18.39 -14.96 -4.10
CA TYR A 230 -19.70 -15.43 -4.52
C TYR A 230 -20.24 -14.74 -5.78
N GLN A 231 -20.15 -13.41 -5.84
CA GLN A 231 -20.68 -12.63 -6.97
C GLN A 231 -19.75 -11.46 -7.30
N ASP A 232 -19.64 -11.15 -8.58
CA ASP A 232 -18.79 -10.06 -9.11
C ASP A 232 -17.31 -10.21 -8.74
N THR A 233 -16.81 -11.45 -8.76
CA THR A 233 -15.48 -11.83 -8.27
C THR A 233 -14.35 -10.98 -8.87
N TYR A 234 -14.42 -10.67 -10.17
CA TYR A 234 -13.56 -9.72 -10.85
C TYR A 234 -14.39 -8.60 -11.45
N TYR A 235 -14.08 -7.37 -11.08
CA TYR A 235 -14.80 -6.20 -11.53
C TYR A 235 -13.85 -5.21 -12.22
N SER A 236 -13.89 -5.16 -13.57
CA SER A 236 -13.12 -4.19 -14.35
C SER A 236 -13.97 -2.94 -14.63
N ASN A 237 -13.47 -1.79 -14.22
CA ASN A 237 -14.14 -0.50 -14.45
C ASN A 237 -13.14 0.65 -14.66
N GLU A 238 -12.15 0.45 -15.53
CA GLU A 238 -11.22 1.50 -15.94
C GLU A 238 -12.02 2.66 -16.57
N PRO A 239 -11.90 3.89 -16.02
CA PRO A 239 -12.86 4.97 -16.30
C PRO A 239 -12.76 5.56 -17.72
N ASN A 240 -11.66 5.33 -18.43
CA ASN A 240 -11.43 5.90 -19.76
C ASN A 240 -11.58 4.88 -20.90
N GLY A 241 -11.98 3.64 -20.60
CA GLY A 241 -12.11 2.57 -21.58
C GLY A 241 -10.77 2.10 -22.17
N LYS A 242 -9.66 2.30 -21.47
CA LYS A 242 -8.30 1.92 -21.92
C LYS A 242 -7.73 0.69 -21.22
N GLY A 243 -8.56 0.01 -20.42
CA GLY A 243 -8.13 -1.18 -19.71
C GLY A 243 -7.71 -2.30 -20.66
N GLN A 244 -6.59 -2.93 -20.36
CA GLN A 244 -6.05 -4.11 -21.04
C GLN A 244 -5.80 -5.18 -20.00
N PHE A 245 -6.50 -6.29 -20.08
CA PHE A 245 -6.49 -7.34 -19.06
C PHE A 245 -6.12 -8.67 -19.70
N TYR A 246 -5.17 -9.38 -19.07
CA TYR A 246 -4.75 -10.70 -19.51
C TYR A 246 -4.74 -11.68 -18.36
N PHE A 247 -5.35 -12.83 -18.56
CA PHE A 247 -5.44 -13.93 -17.60
C PHE A 247 -4.85 -15.20 -18.19
N GLU A 248 -3.95 -15.85 -17.43
CA GLU A 248 -3.31 -17.11 -17.78
C GLU A 248 -3.43 -18.14 -16.64
#